data_a363cdcb0dd85b31fa6b961848ddd1b5
#
_entry.id   a363cdcb0dd85b31fa6b961848ddd1b5
#
_cell.length_a   1.000
_cell.length_b   1.000
_cell.length_c   1.000
_cell.angle_alpha   90.00
_cell.angle_beta   90.00
_cell.angle_gamma   90.00
#
_symmetry.space_group_name_H-M   'P 1'
#
loop_
_entity.id
_entity.type
_entity.pdbx_description
1 polymer ?
#
loop_
_entity_poly.entity_id
_entity_poly.type
_entity_poly.pdbx_seq_one_letter_code
_entity_poly.pdbx_strand_id
1 'polypeptide(L)' 'EHDMRVIFHLADRIMVLMEGAVLAEGTPAEIAADERVQTAYLGKAA' A
#
# COMPACT_ATOMS: atom_id res chain seq x y z
N GLU A 1 -14.84 -1.05 -8.16
CA GLU A 1 -14.13 -1.84 -7.15
C GLU A 1 -12.65 -1.58 -7.19
N HIS A 2 -12.07 -1.52 -6.02
CA HIS A 2 -10.63 -1.29 -5.90
C HIS A 2 -9.95 -2.57 -5.48
N ASP A 3 -8.93 -2.94 -6.23
CA ASP A 3 -8.15 -4.12 -5.93
C ASP A 3 -6.80 -3.68 -5.37
N MET A 4 -6.72 -3.66 -4.06
CA MET A 4 -5.50 -3.24 -3.39
C MET A 4 -4.80 -4.45 -2.80
N ARG A 5 -3.53 -4.58 -3.10
CA ARG A 5 -2.72 -5.70 -2.60
C ARG A 5 -1.50 -5.18 -1.91
N VAL A 6 -1.11 -5.87 -0.85
CA VAL A 6 0.10 -5.56 -0.13
C VAL A 6 1.04 -6.74 -0.29
N ILE A 7 2.21 -6.48 -0.84
CA ILE A 7 3.20 -7.51 -1.09
C ILE A 7 4.40 -7.27 -0.18
N PHE A 8 4.74 -8.28 0.60
CA PHE A 8 5.90 -8.21 1.48
C PHE A 8 7.07 -8.83 0.79
N HIS A 9 8.12 -8.04 0.59
CA HIS A 9 9.38 -8.56 0.08
C HIS A 9 10.21 -9.11 1.22
N LEU A 10 11.26 -9.80 0.85
CA LEU A 10 12.20 -10.28 1.83
C LEU A 10 12.69 -9.10 2.67
N ALA A 11 12.82 -9.35 3.93
CA ALA A 11 13.31 -8.40 4.91
C ALA A 11 12.29 -7.30 5.15
N ASP A 12 12.56 -6.10 4.74
CA ASP A 12 11.87 -4.98 5.31
C ASP A 12 11.17 -4.09 4.29
N ARG A 13 10.85 -4.63 3.12
CA ARG A 13 10.23 -3.80 2.11
C ARG A 13 8.82 -4.27 1.82
N ILE A 14 7.95 -3.31 1.60
CA ILE A 14 6.55 -3.56 1.29
C ILE A 14 6.20 -2.83 0.01
N MET A 15 5.49 -3.50 -0.86
CA MET A 15 4.96 -2.89 -2.07
C MET A 15 3.44 -2.95 -2.00
N VAL A 16 2.81 -1.82 -2.23
CA VAL A 16 1.36 -1.73 -2.25
C VAL A 16 0.92 -1.53 -3.70
N LEU A 17 0.11 -2.44 -4.18
CA LEU A 17 -0.44 -2.38 -5.52
C LEU A 17 -1.90 -1.99 -5.45
N MET A 18 -2.34 -1.20 -6.42
CA MET A 18 -3.73 -0.84 -6.51
C MET A 18 -4.13 -0.86 -7.97
N GLU A 19 -5.12 -1.67 -8.28
CA GLU A 19 -5.64 -1.80 -9.64
C GLU A 19 -4.52 -2.13 -10.63
N GLY A 20 -3.60 -2.98 -10.23
CA GLY A 20 -2.54 -3.44 -11.09
C GLY A 20 -1.34 -2.53 -11.18
N ALA A 21 -1.34 -1.42 -10.48
CA ALA A 21 -0.22 -0.48 -10.52
C ALA A 21 0.38 -0.31 -9.13
N VAL A 22 1.66 0.03 -9.09
CA VAL A 22 2.33 0.26 -7.81
C VAL A 22 1.88 1.60 -7.27
N LEU A 23 1.28 1.58 -6.09
CA LEU A 23 0.86 2.79 -5.41
C LEU A 23 1.99 3.35 -4.56
N ALA A 24 2.68 2.48 -3.85
CA ALA A 24 3.76 2.89 -2.97
C ALA A 24 4.67 1.71 -2.69
N GLU A 25 5.91 2.01 -2.34
CA GLU A 25 6.87 0.99 -1.98
C GLU A 25 7.87 1.58 -1.01
N GLY A 26 8.21 0.83 0.03
CA GLY A 26 9.18 1.29 1.01
C GLY A 26 9.20 0.40 2.22
N THR A 27 9.80 0.90 3.31
CA THR A 27 9.81 0.18 4.56
C THR A 27 8.40 0.17 5.17
N PRO A 28 8.13 -0.75 6.12
CA PRO A 28 6.83 -0.74 6.78
C PRO A 28 6.47 0.60 7.39
N ALA A 29 7.45 1.30 7.98
CA ALA A 29 7.18 2.61 8.56
C ALA A 29 6.82 3.62 7.49
N GLU A 30 7.52 3.58 6.35
CA GLU A 30 7.23 4.49 5.26
C GLU A 30 5.85 4.25 4.67
N ILE A 31 5.49 2.98 4.52
CA ILE A 31 4.19 2.63 3.99
C ILE A 31 3.09 3.08 4.94
N ALA A 32 3.29 2.86 6.23
CA ALA A 32 2.28 3.26 7.22
C ALA A 32 2.07 4.77 7.25
N ALA A 33 3.10 5.53 6.93
CA ALA A 33 3.03 6.99 6.94
C ALA A 33 2.61 7.58 5.60
N ASP A 34 2.45 6.76 4.58
CA ASP A 34 2.15 7.26 3.24
C ASP A 34 0.68 7.62 3.14
N GLU A 35 0.41 8.88 2.82
CA GLU A 35 -0.95 9.38 2.74
C GLU A 35 -1.76 8.69 1.66
N ARG A 36 -1.12 8.34 0.54
CA ARG A 36 -1.83 7.67 -0.53
C ARG A 36 -2.32 6.29 -0.07
N VAL A 37 -1.48 5.59 0.67
CA VAL A 37 -1.84 4.29 1.19
C VAL A 37 -2.96 4.43 2.22
N GLN A 38 -2.84 5.38 3.10
CA GLN A 38 -3.86 5.60 4.12
C GLN A 38 -5.20 5.96 3.49
N THR A 39 -5.16 6.85 2.51
CA THR A 39 -6.38 7.27 1.83
C THR A 39 -7.03 6.11 1.10
N ALA A 40 -6.25 5.30 0.41
CA ALA A 40 -6.80 4.16 -0.32
C ALA A 40 -7.41 3.15 0.64
N TYR A 41 -6.73 2.90 1.75
CA TYR A 41 -7.21 1.93 2.72
C TYR A 41 -8.47 2.41 3.41
N LEU A 42 -8.48 3.66 3.87
CA LEU A 42 -9.62 4.22 4.58
C LEU A 42 -10.79 4.46 3.64
N GLY A 43 -10.50 4.91 2.43
CA GLY A 43 -11.55 5.10 1.46
C GLY A 43 -12.27 3.80 1.14
N LYS A 44 -11.52 2.71 1.12
CA LYS A 44 -12.12 1.41 0.88
C LYS A 44 -12.97 0.97 2.07
N ALA A 45 -12.51 1.30 3.25
CA ALA A 45 -13.23 0.91 4.47
C ALA A 45 -14.49 1.74 4.67
N ALA A 46 -14.49 2.93 4.15
CA ALA A 46 -15.67 3.78 4.27
C ALA A 46 -16.75 3.33 3.32
#